data_edce229c447e3db22f15e9eaad28a0bf
#
_entry.id   edce229c447e3db22f15e9eaad28a0bf
#
_cell.length_a   1.000
_cell.length_b   1.000
_cell.length_c   1.000
_cell.angle_alpha   90.00
_cell.angle_beta   90.00
_cell.angle_gamma   90.00
#
_symmetry.space_group_name_H-M   'P 1'
#
loop_
_entity.id
_entity.type
_entity.pdbx_description
1 polymer ?
#
loop_
_entity_poly.entity_id
_entity_poly.type
_entity_poly.pdbx_seq_one_letter_code
_entity_poly.pdbx_strand_id
1 'polypeptide(L)'
;MLEVENLSYWYQNRDDFLFENENLQFEKGKVYAILGQSGSGKTTFLSLLAGLDSPKEGKIKLNGKTIEKIGLTNFRKSKVSTIFQAYNLLPYMTAQQNVQTALEISGKNSAKNIEGLFEEAGISKDLIGKPVSRLSGGQQQRVAIVRTLATGNEIIIADEPTGNLDEKTTGEIVKIFKKIAHQNDKIVIIVTHEREVAAESDVVFELKKRKFNKVEAIA
;
A
#
# COMPACT_ATOMS: atom_id res chain seq x y z
N MET A 1 -3.49 -2.64 14.97
CA MET A 1 -4.30 -3.57 14.19
C MET A 1 -5.29 -2.79 13.35
N LEU A 2 -5.42 -3.11 12.05
CA LEU A 2 -6.46 -2.58 11.15
C LEU A 2 -7.52 -3.69 10.99
N GLU A 3 -8.78 -3.34 11.18
CA GLU A 3 -9.89 -4.29 11.22
C GLU A 3 -10.99 -3.87 10.24
N VAL A 4 -11.51 -4.81 9.52
CA VAL A 4 -12.67 -4.69 8.63
C VAL A 4 -13.80 -5.50 9.24
N GLU A 5 -14.93 -4.88 9.51
CA GLU A 5 -16.09 -5.52 10.16
C GLU A 5 -17.34 -5.38 9.32
N ASN A 6 -17.93 -6.53 8.92
CA ASN A 6 -19.17 -6.65 8.16
C ASN A 6 -19.20 -5.74 6.92
N LEU A 7 -18.06 -5.62 6.23
CA LEU A 7 -17.89 -4.71 5.13
C LEU A 7 -18.64 -5.17 3.90
N SER A 8 -19.52 -4.31 3.37
CA SER A 8 -20.17 -4.52 2.07
C SER A 8 -20.00 -3.31 1.17
N TYR A 9 -19.84 -3.54 -0.12
CA TYR A 9 -19.72 -2.49 -1.11
C TYR A 9 -20.35 -2.86 -2.44
N TRP A 10 -21.01 -1.88 -3.05
CA TRP A 10 -21.58 -1.93 -4.41
C TRP A 10 -21.53 -0.53 -5.03
N TYR A 11 -21.51 -0.43 -6.35
CA TYR A 11 -21.45 0.87 -7.03
C TYR A 11 -22.82 1.54 -7.15
N GLN A 12 -23.74 0.94 -7.85
CA GLN A 12 -25.04 1.53 -8.17
C GLN A 12 -26.21 0.75 -7.57
N ASN A 13 -26.23 -0.55 -7.77
CA ASN A 13 -27.33 -1.40 -7.32
C ASN A 13 -26.86 -2.27 -6.15
N ARG A 14 -27.67 -2.29 -5.08
CA ARG A 14 -27.41 -3.12 -3.90
C ARG A 14 -27.34 -4.62 -4.23
N ASP A 15 -28.10 -5.09 -5.21
CA ASP A 15 -28.10 -6.51 -5.62
C ASP A 15 -26.81 -6.91 -6.36
N ASP A 16 -26.00 -5.94 -6.77
CA ASP A 16 -24.72 -6.18 -7.44
C ASP A 16 -23.52 -5.85 -6.52
N PHE A 17 -23.43 -6.61 -5.43
CA PHE A 17 -22.30 -6.49 -4.50
C PHE A 17 -20.96 -6.78 -5.18
N LEU A 18 -19.99 -5.95 -4.93
CA LEU A 18 -18.60 -6.22 -5.24
C LEU A 18 -18.00 -7.20 -4.21
N PHE A 19 -18.36 -7.03 -2.95
CA PHE A 19 -18.16 -7.94 -1.82
C PHE A 19 -19.20 -7.65 -0.73
N GLU A 20 -19.52 -8.66 0.08
CA GLU A 20 -20.63 -8.62 1.04
C GLU A 20 -20.24 -9.26 2.37
N ASN A 21 -20.48 -8.50 3.46
CA ASN A 21 -20.29 -8.94 4.84
C ASN A 21 -18.91 -9.51 5.15
N GLU A 22 -17.85 -8.82 4.65
CA GLU A 22 -16.48 -9.25 4.79
C GLU A 22 -15.88 -8.84 6.13
N ASN A 23 -15.10 -9.74 6.72
CA ASN A 23 -14.41 -9.54 7.98
C ASN A 23 -12.95 -9.93 7.83
N LEU A 24 -12.03 -8.94 7.97
CA LEU A 24 -10.60 -9.16 7.85
C LEU A 24 -9.84 -8.42 8.94
N GLN A 25 -8.65 -8.93 9.28
CA GLN A 25 -7.76 -8.32 10.26
C GLN A 25 -6.33 -8.27 9.71
N PHE A 26 -5.69 -7.13 9.95
CA PHE A 26 -4.33 -6.87 9.53
C PHE A 26 -3.51 -6.42 10.75
N GLU A 27 -2.56 -7.26 11.14
CA GLU A 27 -1.68 -7.03 12.27
C GLU A 27 -0.40 -6.32 11.82
N LYS A 28 0.24 -5.61 12.73
CA LYS A 28 1.57 -5.04 12.51
C LYS A 28 2.63 -6.14 12.35
N GLY A 29 3.73 -5.79 11.71
CA GLY A 29 4.84 -6.70 11.47
C GLY A 29 4.57 -7.76 10.41
N LYS A 30 3.51 -7.61 9.59
CA LYS A 30 3.14 -8.59 8.56
C LYS A 30 2.92 -7.95 7.20
N VAL A 31 3.24 -8.72 6.16
CA VAL A 31 2.89 -8.45 4.77
C VAL A 31 1.66 -9.27 4.40
N TYR A 32 0.62 -8.61 3.95
CA TYR A 32 -0.61 -9.21 3.45
C TYR A 32 -0.70 -9.04 1.93
N ALA A 33 -1.04 -10.09 1.22
CA ALA A 33 -1.42 -10.01 -0.18
C ALA A 33 -2.93 -10.12 -0.36
N ILE A 34 -3.49 -9.24 -1.16
CA ILE A 34 -4.85 -9.36 -1.69
C ILE A 34 -4.73 -9.83 -3.13
N LEU A 35 -4.89 -11.12 -3.34
CA LEU A 35 -4.79 -11.77 -4.64
C LEU A 35 -6.16 -11.81 -5.33
N GLY A 36 -6.21 -11.59 -6.63
CA GLY A 36 -7.43 -11.76 -7.42
C GLY A 36 -7.28 -11.30 -8.86
N GLN A 37 -8.21 -11.72 -9.71
CA GLN A 37 -8.23 -11.34 -11.12
C GLN A 37 -8.47 -9.84 -11.33
N SER A 38 -8.11 -9.31 -12.50
CA SER A 38 -8.47 -7.93 -12.87
C SER A 38 -10.00 -7.75 -12.81
N GLY A 39 -10.44 -6.61 -12.29
CA GLY A 39 -11.88 -6.31 -12.14
C GLY A 39 -12.57 -6.99 -10.97
N SER A 40 -11.88 -7.78 -10.13
CA SER A 40 -12.51 -8.45 -8.98
C SER A 40 -12.87 -7.51 -7.82
N GLY A 41 -12.45 -6.24 -7.83
CA GLY A 41 -12.73 -5.27 -6.78
C GLY A 41 -11.56 -4.95 -5.85
N LYS A 42 -10.35 -5.46 -6.13
CA LYS A 42 -9.15 -5.22 -5.30
C LYS A 42 -8.85 -3.74 -5.09
N THR A 43 -8.80 -2.95 -6.16
CA THR A 43 -8.54 -1.50 -6.10
C THR A 43 -9.64 -0.76 -5.34
N THR A 44 -10.89 -1.19 -5.44
CA THR A 44 -12.00 -0.64 -4.65
C THR A 44 -11.79 -0.95 -3.15
N PHE A 45 -11.47 -2.20 -2.82
CA PHE A 45 -11.16 -2.58 -1.44
C PHE A 45 -9.97 -1.79 -0.88
N LEU A 46 -8.91 -1.63 -1.67
CA LEU A 46 -7.78 -0.77 -1.33
C LEU A 46 -8.21 0.67 -1.04
N SER A 47 -9.10 1.24 -1.88
CA SER A 47 -9.60 2.61 -1.70
C SER A 47 -10.36 2.77 -0.38
N LEU A 48 -11.13 1.76 0.03
CA LEU A 48 -11.80 1.74 1.32
C LEU A 48 -10.80 1.67 2.48
N LEU A 49 -9.82 0.77 2.42
CA LEU A 49 -8.77 0.66 3.44
C LEU A 49 -7.92 1.93 3.56
N ALA A 50 -7.72 2.63 2.44
CA ALA A 50 -6.99 3.90 2.42
C ALA A 50 -7.82 5.11 2.88
N GLY A 51 -9.14 4.94 3.12
CA GLY A 51 -10.05 6.02 3.45
C GLY A 51 -10.25 7.02 2.29
N LEU A 52 -10.07 6.55 1.06
CA LEU A 52 -10.35 7.31 -0.18
C LEU A 52 -11.83 7.22 -0.56
N ASP A 53 -12.47 6.13 -0.15
CA ASP A 53 -13.91 5.91 -0.29
C ASP A 53 -14.46 5.36 1.04
N SER A 54 -15.78 5.25 1.16
CA SER A 54 -16.46 4.78 2.37
C SER A 54 -17.25 3.51 2.05
N PRO A 55 -17.26 2.52 2.96
CA PRO A 55 -18.10 1.34 2.78
C PRO A 55 -19.58 1.70 2.73
N LYS A 56 -20.38 0.92 2.04
CA LYS A 56 -21.83 1.05 2.02
C LYS A 56 -22.45 0.50 3.32
N GLU A 57 -21.90 -0.61 3.80
CA GLU A 57 -22.23 -1.22 5.09
C GLU A 57 -20.96 -1.68 5.79
N GLY A 58 -21.03 -1.82 7.12
CA GLY A 58 -19.90 -2.20 7.94
C GLY A 58 -18.99 -1.02 8.28
N LYS A 59 -17.77 -1.32 8.70
CA LYS A 59 -16.81 -0.29 9.15
C LYS A 59 -15.38 -0.78 9.11
N ILE A 60 -14.45 0.18 9.01
CA ILE A 60 -13.01 -0.04 9.11
C ILE A 60 -12.52 0.65 10.38
N LYS A 61 -11.73 -0.08 11.18
CA LYS A 61 -11.19 0.39 12.44
C LYS A 61 -9.66 0.32 12.43
N LEU A 62 -9.04 1.30 13.03
CA LEU A 62 -7.63 1.28 13.39
C LEU A 62 -7.51 1.33 14.91
N ASN A 63 -6.92 0.28 15.50
CA ASN A 63 -6.76 0.14 16.94
C ASN A 63 -8.08 0.36 17.71
N GLY A 64 -9.16 -0.29 17.24
CA GLY A 64 -10.49 -0.22 17.83
C GLY A 64 -11.31 1.05 17.52
N LYS A 65 -10.72 2.06 16.88
CA LYS A 65 -11.39 3.32 16.52
C LYS A 65 -11.72 3.34 15.03
N THR A 66 -12.97 3.65 14.65
CA THR A 66 -13.34 3.72 13.23
C THR A 66 -12.61 4.86 12.52
N ILE A 67 -12.26 4.67 11.24
CA ILE A 67 -11.49 5.66 10.46
C ILE A 67 -12.25 6.97 10.29
N GLU A 68 -13.59 6.95 10.28
CA GLU A 68 -14.44 8.15 10.26
C GLU A 68 -14.29 8.95 11.56
N LYS A 69 -14.21 8.27 12.73
CA LYS A 69 -13.97 8.94 14.03
C LYS A 69 -12.54 9.48 14.16
N ILE A 70 -11.58 8.91 13.45
CA ILE A 70 -10.23 9.49 13.33
C ILE A 70 -10.27 10.74 12.45
N GLY A 71 -11.22 10.78 11.51
CA GLY A 71 -11.36 11.76 10.44
C GLY A 71 -10.57 11.34 9.22
N LEU A 72 -11.24 11.12 8.07
CA LEU A 72 -10.63 10.56 6.85
C LEU A 72 -9.41 11.35 6.37
N THR A 73 -9.44 12.69 6.47
CA THR A 73 -8.29 13.53 6.10
C THR A 73 -7.10 13.28 7.02
N ASN A 74 -7.32 13.20 8.34
CA ASN A 74 -6.26 12.90 9.30
C ASN A 74 -5.75 11.47 9.13
N PHE A 75 -6.63 10.50 8.87
CA PHE A 75 -6.26 9.12 8.60
C PHE A 75 -5.32 9.02 7.39
N ARG A 76 -5.69 9.61 6.25
CA ARG A 76 -4.83 9.66 5.04
C ARG A 76 -3.51 10.39 5.28
N LYS A 77 -3.53 11.47 6.05
CA LYS A 77 -2.35 12.28 6.31
C LYS A 77 -1.33 11.59 7.23
N SER A 78 -1.81 10.86 8.26
CA SER A 78 -0.97 10.44 9.40
C SER A 78 -0.95 8.95 9.69
N LYS A 79 -1.84 8.15 9.08
CA LYS A 79 -2.01 6.73 9.41
C LYS A 79 -1.74 5.79 8.25
N VAL A 80 -2.12 6.16 7.04
CA VAL A 80 -1.98 5.33 5.85
C VAL A 80 -1.18 6.03 4.77
N SER A 81 -0.37 5.27 4.06
CA SER A 81 0.32 5.72 2.84
C SER A 81 0.00 4.74 1.72
N THR A 82 -0.28 5.27 0.53
CA THR A 82 -0.65 4.46 -0.63
C THR A 82 0.41 4.60 -1.72
N ILE A 83 0.81 3.46 -2.27
CA ILE A 83 1.64 3.35 -3.47
C ILE A 83 0.71 2.85 -4.57
N PHE A 84 0.58 3.63 -5.64
CA PHE A 84 -0.26 3.28 -6.78
C PHE A 84 0.58 2.67 -7.90
N GLN A 85 -0.03 1.89 -8.77
CA GLN A 85 0.60 1.25 -9.93
C GLN A 85 1.36 2.27 -10.82
N ALA A 86 0.83 3.48 -10.97
CA ALA A 86 1.46 4.57 -11.74
C ALA A 86 2.48 5.39 -10.94
N TYR A 87 2.90 4.91 -9.73
CA TYR A 87 3.83 5.56 -8.79
C TYR A 87 3.37 6.94 -8.27
N ASN A 88 2.63 7.71 -9.03
CA ASN A 88 2.15 9.07 -8.74
C ASN A 88 3.27 9.99 -8.21
N LEU A 89 4.42 9.94 -8.85
CA LEU A 89 5.53 10.87 -8.62
C LEU A 89 5.33 12.11 -9.49
N LEU A 90 5.84 13.25 -8.99
CA LEU A 90 5.87 14.51 -9.74
C LEU A 90 7.06 14.46 -10.72
N PRO A 91 6.83 14.30 -12.04
CA PRO A 91 7.87 13.85 -12.99
C PRO A 91 8.98 14.89 -13.20
N TYR A 92 8.70 16.17 -12.99
CA TYR A 92 9.65 17.27 -13.11
C TYR A 92 10.46 17.52 -11.82
N MET A 93 10.04 16.94 -10.71
CA MET A 93 10.75 17.02 -9.43
C MET A 93 11.80 15.91 -9.33
N THR A 94 12.85 16.19 -8.55
CA THR A 94 13.86 15.18 -8.20
C THR A 94 13.28 14.14 -7.26
N ALA A 95 13.98 12.99 -7.09
CA ALA A 95 13.61 11.99 -6.12
C ALA A 95 13.49 12.60 -4.70
N GLN A 96 14.48 13.42 -4.31
CA GLN A 96 14.47 14.11 -3.03
C GLN A 96 13.28 15.06 -2.86
N GLN A 97 12.96 15.85 -3.87
CA GLN A 97 11.83 16.79 -3.82
C GLN A 97 10.49 16.08 -3.70
N ASN A 98 10.31 14.94 -4.38
CA ASN A 98 9.10 14.11 -4.23
C ASN A 98 8.90 13.64 -2.79
N VAL A 99 9.98 13.26 -2.10
CA VAL A 99 9.93 12.83 -0.69
C VAL A 99 9.67 14.02 0.23
N GLN A 100 10.35 15.15 0.02
CA GLN A 100 10.17 16.37 0.82
C GLN A 100 8.73 16.91 0.75
N THR A 101 8.16 16.98 -0.45
CA THR A 101 6.76 17.39 -0.64
C THR A 101 5.79 16.52 0.17
N ALA A 102 5.99 15.21 0.20
CA ALA A 102 5.15 14.33 1.00
C ALA A 102 5.29 14.58 2.51
N LEU A 103 6.51 14.87 2.98
CA LEU A 103 6.76 15.24 4.37
C LEU A 103 6.05 16.54 4.75
N GLU A 104 6.16 17.57 3.92
CA GLU A 104 5.49 18.87 4.14
C GLU A 104 3.98 18.71 4.20
N ILE A 105 3.38 18.00 3.23
CA ILE A 105 1.93 17.71 3.22
C ILE A 105 1.51 16.94 4.48
N SER A 106 2.33 15.97 4.92
CA SER A 106 2.03 15.21 6.14
C SER A 106 2.18 16.03 7.43
N GLY A 107 2.78 17.23 7.37
CA GLY A 107 3.08 18.07 8.53
C GLY A 107 4.26 17.53 9.36
N LYS A 108 5.09 16.67 8.77
CA LYS A 108 6.26 16.08 9.41
C LYS A 108 7.50 16.80 8.89
N ASN A 109 8.14 17.60 9.73
CA ASN A 109 9.20 18.54 9.32
C ASN A 109 10.54 17.90 8.93
N SER A 110 10.77 16.63 9.21
CA SER A 110 11.88 15.84 8.65
C SER A 110 11.70 14.34 8.91
N ALA A 111 11.93 13.50 7.91
CA ALA A 111 12.41 12.16 8.19
C ALA A 111 13.85 12.31 8.71
N LYS A 112 14.16 11.76 9.86
CA LYS A 112 15.47 11.93 10.53
C LYS A 112 16.67 11.48 9.68
N ASN A 113 16.45 10.75 8.57
CA ASN A 113 17.49 10.28 7.67
C ASN A 113 16.90 9.94 6.28
N ILE A 114 16.56 10.95 5.48
CA ILE A 114 16.05 10.73 4.11
C ILE A 114 17.10 10.01 3.24
N GLU A 115 18.38 10.37 3.37
CA GLU A 115 19.46 9.72 2.59
C GLU A 115 19.56 8.22 2.92
N GLY A 116 19.49 7.86 4.20
CA GLY A 116 19.48 6.46 4.61
C GLY A 116 18.26 5.68 4.07
N LEU A 117 17.08 6.32 3.96
CA LEU A 117 15.92 5.69 3.36
C LEU A 117 16.12 5.42 1.87
N PHE A 118 16.80 6.32 1.13
CA PHE A 118 17.16 6.08 -0.26
C PHE A 118 18.16 4.93 -0.39
N GLU A 119 19.17 4.89 0.45
CA GLU A 119 20.15 3.81 0.48
C GLU A 119 19.50 2.45 0.80
N GLU A 120 18.63 2.41 1.81
CA GLU A 120 17.86 1.21 2.17
C GLU A 120 16.96 0.71 1.05
N ALA A 121 16.42 1.62 0.24
CA ALA A 121 15.63 1.30 -0.94
C ALA A 121 16.49 0.97 -2.18
N GLY A 122 17.83 1.02 -2.08
CA GLY A 122 18.74 0.75 -3.19
C GLY A 122 18.78 1.86 -4.24
N ILE A 123 18.55 3.12 -3.85
CA ILE A 123 18.74 4.32 -4.69
C ILE A 123 20.10 4.93 -4.38
N SER A 124 20.97 4.97 -5.37
CA SER A 124 22.31 5.57 -5.23
C SER A 124 22.25 7.10 -5.14
N LYS A 125 23.24 7.70 -4.46
CA LYS A 125 23.29 9.15 -4.19
C LYS A 125 23.22 10.02 -5.44
N ASP A 126 23.80 9.57 -6.55
CA ASP A 126 23.77 10.29 -7.84
C ASP A 126 22.38 10.35 -8.48
N LEU A 127 21.44 9.50 -8.06
CA LEU A 127 20.05 9.48 -8.54
C LEU A 127 19.11 10.38 -7.73
N ILE A 128 19.44 10.66 -6.47
CA ILE A 128 18.58 11.41 -5.54
C ILE A 128 18.28 12.83 -6.07
N GLY A 129 19.25 13.47 -6.69
CA GLY A 129 19.14 14.80 -7.29
C GLY A 129 18.61 14.83 -8.73
N LYS A 130 18.31 13.67 -9.34
CA LYS A 130 17.80 13.61 -10.72
C LYS A 130 16.26 13.72 -10.73
N PRO A 131 15.67 14.40 -11.74
CA PRO A 131 14.24 14.35 -11.98
C PRO A 131 13.78 12.91 -12.13
N VAL A 132 12.64 12.55 -11.52
CA VAL A 132 12.17 11.16 -11.52
C VAL A 132 11.78 10.68 -12.92
N SER A 133 11.47 11.58 -13.86
CA SER A 133 11.26 11.27 -15.28
C SER A 133 12.50 10.66 -15.98
N ARG A 134 13.68 10.81 -15.39
CA ARG A 134 14.95 10.24 -15.91
C ARG A 134 15.34 8.92 -15.24
N LEU A 135 14.51 8.42 -14.34
CA LEU A 135 14.72 7.17 -13.61
C LEU A 135 14.02 6.02 -14.32
N SER A 136 14.58 4.80 -14.20
CA SER A 136 13.90 3.59 -14.67
C SER A 136 12.62 3.32 -13.84
N GLY A 137 11.70 2.47 -14.34
CA GLY A 137 10.48 2.11 -13.62
C GLY A 137 10.75 1.57 -12.23
N GLY A 138 11.70 0.64 -12.08
CA GLY A 138 12.11 0.12 -10.77
C GLY A 138 12.71 1.19 -9.84
N GLN A 139 13.48 2.15 -10.38
CA GLN A 139 13.98 3.27 -9.60
C GLN A 139 12.86 4.22 -9.16
N GLN A 140 11.90 4.51 -10.03
CA GLN A 140 10.71 5.30 -9.69
C GLN A 140 9.89 4.61 -8.60
N GLN A 141 9.68 3.30 -8.69
CA GLN A 141 9.00 2.51 -7.67
C GLN A 141 9.72 2.61 -6.31
N ARG A 142 11.05 2.50 -6.29
CA ARG A 142 11.84 2.68 -5.07
C ARG A 142 11.70 4.09 -4.48
N VAL A 143 11.66 5.12 -5.32
CA VAL A 143 11.38 6.50 -4.87
C VAL A 143 9.98 6.61 -4.25
N ALA A 144 8.95 5.98 -4.85
CA ALA A 144 7.61 5.95 -4.28
C ALA A 144 7.57 5.23 -2.91
N ILE A 145 8.35 4.16 -2.74
CA ILE A 145 8.51 3.48 -1.45
C ILE A 145 9.20 4.41 -0.44
N VAL A 146 10.30 5.06 -0.80
CA VAL A 146 11.01 6.02 0.09
C VAL A 146 10.07 7.14 0.52
N ARG A 147 9.29 7.72 -0.42
CA ARG A 147 8.28 8.74 -0.13
C ARG A 147 7.27 8.25 0.93
N THR A 148 6.85 7.01 0.82
CA THR A 148 5.92 6.36 1.76
C THR A 148 6.56 6.16 3.13
N LEU A 149 7.80 5.66 3.19
CA LEU A 149 8.54 5.42 4.43
C LEU A 149 8.84 6.71 5.17
N ALA A 150 9.20 7.76 4.45
CA ALA A 150 9.55 9.06 5.03
C ALA A 150 8.39 9.65 5.86
N THR A 151 7.15 9.44 5.45
CA THR A 151 5.98 9.88 6.22
C THR A 151 5.80 9.13 7.55
N GLY A 152 6.43 7.96 7.72
CA GLY A 152 6.39 7.17 8.96
C GLY A 152 5.01 6.62 9.31
N ASN A 153 4.05 6.60 8.40
CA ASN A 153 2.71 6.08 8.61
C ASN A 153 2.74 4.58 8.96
N GLU A 154 1.78 4.13 9.75
CA GLU A 154 1.78 2.74 10.28
C GLU A 154 1.19 1.73 9.30
N ILE A 155 0.43 2.18 8.30
CA ILE A 155 -0.19 1.35 7.27
C ILE A 155 0.37 1.74 5.91
N ILE A 156 0.82 0.76 5.15
CA ILE A 156 1.27 0.92 3.77
C ILE A 156 0.41 0.02 2.90
N ILE A 157 -0.22 0.62 1.90
CA ILE A 157 -1.06 -0.09 0.93
C ILE A 157 -0.43 0.12 -0.45
N ALA A 158 -0.18 -0.97 -1.17
CA ALA A 158 0.43 -0.93 -2.50
C ALA A 158 -0.49 -1.61 -3.52
N ASP A 159 -0.90 -0.86 -4.55
CA ASP A 159 -1.71 -1.36 -5.65
C ASP A 159 -0.83 -1.76 -6.82
N GLU A 160 -0.72 -3.06 -7.06
CA GLU A 160 0.09 -3.68 -8.12
C GLU A 160 1.52 -3.09 -8.23
N PRO A 161 2.28 -3.07 -7.11
CA PRO A 161 3.54 -2.34 -7.05
C PRO A 161 4.64 -2.90 -7.95
N THR A 162 4.43 -4.06 -8.55
CA THR A 162 5.41 -4.80 -9.35
C THR A 162 4.97 -5.01 -10.79
N GLY A 163 3.72 -4.72 -11.13
CA GLY A 163 3.09 -5.06 -12.41
C GLY A 163 3.76 -4.49 -13.68
N ASN A 164 4.70 -3.55 -13.54
CA ASN A 164 5.47 -2.96 -14.65
C ASN A 164 6.97 -3.25 -14.53
N LEU A 165 7.38 -4.22 -13.71
CA LEU A 165 8.78 -4.50 -13.40
C LEU A 165 9.18 -5.89 -13.92
N ASP A 166 10.47 -6.09 -14.17
CA ASP A 166 11.02 -7.42 -14.44
C ASP A 166 11.06 -8.26 -13.16
N GLU A 167 11.16 -9.59 -13.31
CA GLU A 167 11.12 -10.57 -12.22
C GLU A 167 12.19 -10.30 -11.14
N LYS A 168 13.41 -9.94 -11.55
CA LYS A 168 14.49 -9.63 -10.61
C LYS A 168 14.14 -8.41 -9.75
N THR A 169 13.71 -7.33 -10.38
CA THR A 169 13.29 -6.09 -9.71
C THR A 169 12.08 -6.33 -8.81
N THR A 170 11.11 -7.14 -9.26
CA THR A 170 9.96 -7.58 -8.47
C THR A 170 10.41 -8.22 -7.16
N GLY A 171 11.31 -9.20 -7.21
CA GLY A 171 11.84 -9.87 -6.01
C GLY A 171 12.56 -8.91 -5.06
N GLU A 172 13.29 -7.91 -5.59
CA GLU A 172 13.92 -6.88 -4.77
C GLU A 172 12.91 -5.97 -4.07
N ILE A 173 11.84 -5.56 -4.75
CA ILE A 173 10.76 -4.73 -4.18
C ILE A 173 9.99 -5.48 -3.09
N VAL A 174 9.68 -6.76 -3.31
CA VAL A 174 9.01 -7.60 -2.29
C VAL A 174 9.87 -7.72 -1.03
N LYS A 175 11.18 -7.92 -1.17
CA LYS A 175 12.10 -7.92 -0.02
C LYS A 175 12.10 -6.60 0.76
N ILE A 176 11.98 -5.46 0.08
CA ILE A 176 11.85 -4.15 0.72
C ILE A 176 10.54 -4.10 1.53
N PHE A 177 9.40 -4.53 0.98
CA PHE A 177 8.14 -4.58 1.72
C PHE A 177 8.20 -5.50 2.94
N LYS A 178 8.83 -6.69 2.83
CA LYS A 178 9.05 -7.59 3.97
C LYS A 178 9.89 -6.91 5.07
N LYS A 179 10.99 -6.26 4.68
CA LYS A 179 11.83 -5.50 5.62
C LYS A 179 11.02 -4.41 6.33
N ILE A 180 10.22 -3.65 5.59
CA ILE A 180 9.36 -2.59 6.13
C ILE A 180 8.37 -3.15 7.14
N ALA A 181 7.69 -4.24 6.82
CA ALA A 181 6.73 -4.85 7.73
C ALA A 181 7.42 -5.37 9.00
N HIS A 182 8.40 -6.25 8.84
CA HIS A 182 9.00 -7.00 9.94
C HIS A 182 9.91 -6.16 10.83
N GLN A 183 10.72 -5.24 10.25
CA GLN A 183 11.69 -4.46 11.03
C GLN A 183 11.13 -3.13 11.54
N ASN A 184 10.17 -2.53 10.82
CA ASN A 184 9.61 -1.23 11.17
C ASN A 184 8.21 -1.33 11.80
N ASP A 185 7.75 -2.55 12.12
CA ASP A 185 6.45 -2.87 12.76
C ASP A 185 5.26 -2.21 12.03
N LYS A 186 5.28 -2.27 10.68
CA LYS A 186 4.23 -1.72 9.83
C LYS A 186 3.21 -2.79 9.43
N ILE A 187 2.00 -2.34 9.09
CA ILE A 187 1.03 -3.14 8.33
C ILE A 187 1.32 -2.88 6.86
N VAL A 188 1.68 -3.90 6.10
CA VAL A 188 1.88 -3.80 4.65
C VAL A 188 0.83 -4.63 3.95
N ILE A 189 0.06 -4.01 3.05
CA ILE A 189 -0.99 -4.66 2.27
C ILE A 189 -0.67 -4.46 0.78
N ILE A 190 -0.41 -5.56 0.08
CA ILE A 190 -0.10 -5.56 -1.36
C ILE A 190 -1.30 -6.12 -2.10
N VAL A 191 -1.85 -5.32 -3.00
CA VAL A 191 -2.87 -5.77 -3.95
C VAL A 191 -2.15 -6.22 -5.22
N THR A 192 -2.39 -7.45 -5.65
CA THR A 192 -1.72 -8.03 -6.82
C THR A 192 -2.57 -9.08 -7.52
N HIS A 193 -2.27 -9.35 -8.78
CA HIS A 193 -2.74 -10.53 -9.50
C HIS A 193 -1.61 -11.57 -9.71
N GLU A 194 -0.38 -11.24 -9.30
CA GLU A 194 0.80 -12.08 -9.43
C GLU A 194 0.89 -13.06 -8.25
N ARG A 195 0.80 -14.36 -8.55
CA ARG A 195 0.87 -15.41 -7.52
C ARG A 195 2.22 -15.45 -6.81
N GLU A 196 3.30 -15.17 -7.53
CA GLU A 196 4.66 -15.14 -6.99
C GLU A 196 4.83 -14.07 -5.92
N VAL A 197 4.30 -12.87 -6.16
CA VAL A 197 4.30 -11.78 -5.17
C VAL A 197 3.45 -12.16 -3.95
N ALA A 198 2.30 -12.78 -4.18
CA ALA A 198 1.43 -13.24 -3.09
C ALA A 198 2.07 -14.36 -2.27
N ALA A 199 2.76 -15.32 -2.90
CA ALA A 199 3.45 -16.41 -2.22
C ALA A 199 4.57 -15.95 -1.26
N GLU A 200 5.17 -14.79 -1.53
CA GLU A 200 6.18 -14.17 -0.67
C GLU A 200 5.58 -13.41 0.53
N SER A 201 4.25 -13.27 0.61
CA SER A 201 3.59 -12.55 1.71
C SER A 201 3.33 -13.48 2.91
N ASP A 202 3.24 -12.89 4.13
CA ASP A 202 3.00 -13.68 5.35
C ASP A 202 1.57 -14.22 5.42
N VAL A 203 0.62 -13.49 4.84
CA VAL A 203 -0.79 -13.88 4.78
C VAL A 203 -1.38 -13.51 3.43
N VAL A 204 -2.13 -14.41 2.85
CA VAL A 204 -2.79 -14.16 1.57
C VAL A 204 -4.30 -14.28 1.71
N PHE A 205 -5.00 -13.27 1.21
CA PHE A 205 -6.44 -13.28 0.99
C PHE A 205 -6.72 -13.31 -0.51
N GLU A 206 -7.38 -14.33 -1.00
CA GLU A 206 -7.84 -14.39 -2.40
C GLU A 206 -9.26 -13.81 -2.50
N LEU A 207 -9.41 -12.75 -3.27
CA LEU A 207 -10.74 -12.21 -3.63
C LEU A 207 -11.28 -12.96 -4.86
N LYS A 208 -12.19 -13.89 -4.59
CA LYS A 208 -12.80 -14.75 -5.59
C LYS A 208 -14.29 -14.88 -5.34
N LYS A 209 -15.10 -14.78 -6.41
CA LYS A 209 -16.57 -14.86 -6.33
C LYS A 209 -17.14 -13.90 -5.27
N ARG A 210 -16.62 -12.67 -5.21
CA ARG A 210 -17.08 -11.60 -4.30
C ARG A 210 -16.79 -11.85 -2.81
N LYS A 211 -15.89 -12.81 -2.48
CA LYS A 211 -15.51 -13.19 -1.12
C LYS A 211 -14.01 -13.19 -0.93
N PHE A 212 -13.57 -12.75 0.25
CA PHE A 212 -12.18 -12.87 0.67
C PHE A 212 -11.96 -14.20 1.37
N ASN A 213 -11.11 -15.04 0.81
CA ASN A 213 -10.74 -16.33 1.38
C ASN A 213 -9.28 -16.30 1.80
N LYS A 214 -9.00 -16.64 3.05
CA LYS A 214 -7.61 -16.81 3.50
C LYS A 214 -7.05 -18.06 2.85
N VAL A 215 -5.89 -17.93 2.21
CA VAL A 215 -5.18 -19.03 1.55
C VAL A 215 -4.02 -19.46 2.44
N GLU A 216 -3.94 -20.75 2.78
CA GLU A 216 -2.91 -21.29 3.67
C GLU A 216 -1.57 -21.55 2.95
N ALA A 217 -1.60 -21.80 1.64
CA ALA A 217 -0.40 -21.90 0.80
C ALA A 217 -0.75 -21.54 -0.65
N ILE A 218 0.15 -20.84 -1.33
CA ILE A 218 0.09 -20.66 -2.79
C ILE A 218 1.08 -21.64 -3.39
N ALA A 219 0.54 -22.66 -4.06
CA ALA A 219 1.32 -23.61 -4.83
C ALA A 219 1.70 -23.03 -6.19
#